data_2d210e46b23608329e1b139ae0acda38
#
_entry.id   2d210e46b23608329e1b139ae0acda38
#
_cell.length_a   1.000
_cell.length_b   1.000
_cell.length_c   1.000
_cell.angle_alpha   90.00
_cell.angle_beta   90.00
_cell.angle_gamma   90.00
#
_symmetry.space_group_name_H-M   'P 1'
#
loop_
_entity.id
_entity.type
_entity.pdbx_description
1 polymer ?
#
loop_
_entity_poly.entity_id
_entity_poly.type
_entity_poly.pdbx_seq_one_letter_code
_entity_poly.pdbx_strand_id
1 'polypeptide(L)'
;MTKNRSMPPAVIIPELPYRDVREAVEWLCHTFGFTERLRIGNHRAQLSFGEGSLVVTQISAGSNTSFSVMVRVKEIDRHYERVKASDAQITSPPADYPYGERQYTVQDPGGHRWTFSQTIADIDPKTWGGILFED
;
A
#
# COMPACT_ATOMS: atom_id res chain seq x y z
N MET A 1 18.10 4.23 16.71
CA MET A 1 17.97 2.83 16.24
C MET A 1 19.22 2.44 15.46
N THR A 2 19.76 1.29 15.74
CA THR A 2 20.96 0.78 15.05
C THR A 2 20.62 0.48 13.60
N LYS A 3 21.46 0.93 12.68
CA LYS A 3 21.28 0.67 11.25
C LYS A 3 21.48 -0.81 10.94
N ASN A 4 20.58 -1.38 10.17
CA ASN A 4 20.70 -2.75 9.65
C ASN A 4 20.24 -2.76 8.18
N ARG A 5 21.17 -2.95 7.27
CA ARG A 5 20.89 -2.94 5.83
C ARG A 5 20.00 -4.11 5.38
N SER A 6 19.91 -5.15 6.20
CA SER A 6 19.08 -6.31 5.88
C SER A 6 17.59 -6.09 6.18
N MET A 7 17.25 -4.98 6.84
CA MET A 7 15.86 -4.67 7.21
C MET A 7 15.41 -3.37 6.57
N PRO A 8 14.11 -3.26 6.23
CA PRO A 8 13.56 -1.98 5.80
C PRO A 8 13.67 -0.95 6.93
N PRO A 9 13.93 0.32 6.61
CA PRO A 9 14.09 1.36 7.65
C PRO A 9 12.79 1.89 8.22
N ALA A 10 11.68 1.21 8.03
CA ALA A 10 10.38 1.60 8.57
C ALA A 10 10.12 0.91 9.90
N VAL A 11 9.32 1.55 10.75
CA VAL A 11 8.97 1.00 12.06
C VAL A 11 7.90 -0.08 11.94
N ILE A 12 6.90 0.15 11.10
CA ILE A 12 5.83 -0.82 10.83
C ILE A 12 6.01 -1.31 9.41
N ILE A 13 6.08 -2.63 9.25
CA ILE A 13 6.40 -3.25 7.96
C ILE A 13 5.36 -4.32 7.64
N PRO A 14 4.35 -4.02 6.83
CA PRO A 14 3.41 -5.05 6.40
C PRO A 14 4.10 -6.15 5.60
N GLU A 15 3.65 -7.38 5.77
CA GLU A 15 4.12 -8.52 5.00
C GLU A 15 2.93 -9.08 4.23
N LEU A 16 3.02 -9.07 2.90
CA LEU A 16 1.93 -9.47 2.02
C LEU A 16 2.32 -10.73 1.25
N PRO A 17 1.54 -11.82 1.40
CA PRO A 17 1.84 -13.06 0.67
C PRO A 17 1.25 -13.05 -0.75
N TYR A 18 2.02 -13.59 -1.69
CA TYR A 18 1.62 -13.74 -3.08
C TYR A 18 2.04 -15.11 -3.58
N ARG A 19 1.35 -15.61 -4.59
CA ARG A 19 1.71 -16.89 -5.20
C ARG A 19 3.00 -16.81 -5.98
N ASP A 20 3.17 -15.71 -6.71
CA ASP A 20 4.36 -15.46 -7.53
C ASP A 20 4.97 -14.12 -7.08
N VAL A 21 6.06 -14.20 -6.32
CA VAL A 21 6.70 -13.01 -5.74
C VAL A 21 7.27 -12.11 -6.83
N ARG A 22 7.92 -12.66 -7.85
CA ARG A 22 8.50 -11.83 -8.90
C ARG A 22 7.44 -11.08 -9.70
N GLU A 23 6.36 -11.77 -10.04
CA GLU A 23 5.23 -11.12 -10.71
C GLU A 23 4.64 -10.01 -9.86
N ALA A 24 4.44 -10.27 -8.56
CA ALA A 24 3.88 -9.29 -7.63
C ALA A 24 4.79 -8.06 -7.51
N VAL A 25 6.10 -8.25 -7.38
CA VAL A 25 7.05 -7.14 -7.26
C VAL A 25 7.04 -6.29 -8.52
N GLU A 26 7.08 -6.92 -9.70
CA GLU A 26 7.03 -6.19 -10.97
C GLU A 26 5.74 -5.39 -11.10
N TRP A 27 4.61 -6.01 -10.75
CA TRP A 27 3.31 -5.35 -10.83
C TRP A 27 3.23 -4.15 -9.87
N LEU A 28 3.64 -4.35 -8.61
CA LEU A 28 3.58 -3.30 -7.60
C LEU A 28 4.49 -2.12 -7.96
N CYS A 29 5.66 -2.40 -8.46
CA CYS A 29 6.59 -1.36 -8.89
C CYS A 29 6.08 -0.61 -10.12
N HIS A 30 5.60 -1.33 -11.11
CA HIS A 30 5.11 -0.73 -12.35
C HIS A 30 3.81 0.05 -12.14
N THR A 31 2.86 -0.54 -11.42
CA THR A 31 1.51 0.01 -11.28
C THR A 31 1.42 1.07 -10.19
N PHE A 32 1.97 0.80 -9.00
CA PHE A 32 1.85 1.71 -7.85
C PHE A 32 3.06 2.61 -7.65
N GLY A 33 4.18 2.33 -8.30
CA GLY A 33 5.36 3.16 -8.17
C GLY A 33 6.26 2.79 -6.99
N PHE A 34 6.15 1.56 -6.48
CA PHE A 34 7.11 1.08 -5.49
C PHE A 34 8.49 0.91 -6.11
N THR A 35 9.50 0.91 -5.25
CA THR A 35 10.88 0.62 -5.63
C THR A 35 11.32 -0.64 -4.91
N GLU A 36 11.86 -1.60 -5.63
CA GLU A 36 12.40 -2.80 -5.00
C GLU A 36 13.70 -2.45 -4.29
N ARG A 37 13.74 -2.68 -2.97
CA ARG A 37 14.88 -2.34 -2.14
C ARG A 37 15.83 -3.53 -1.94
N LEU A 38 15.27 -4.72 -1.76
CA LEU A 38 16.06 -5.93 -1.47
C LEU A 38 15.35 -7.13 -2.06
N ARG A 39 16.12 -8.03 -2.65
CA ARG A 39 15.59 -9.26 -3.24
C ARG A 39 16.25 -10.46 -2.58
N ILE A 40 15.44 -11.43 -2.18
CA ILE A 40 15.93 -12.68 -1.59
C ILE A 40 15.40 -13.81 -2.45
N GLY A 41 16.24 -14.32 -3.38
CA GLY A 41 15.82 -15.34 -4.32
C GLY A 41 14.58 -14.92 -5.10
N ASN A 42 13.67 -15.85 -5.32
CA ASN A 42 12.38 -15.60 -5.97
C ASN A 42 11.20 -15.69 -5.00
N HIS A 43 11.48 -15.68 -3.68
CA HIS A 43 10.46 -15.95 -2.68
C HIS A 43 10.22 -14.81 -1.68
N ARG A 44 11.03 -13.77 -1.74
CA ARG A 44 10.89 -12.65 -0.79
C ARG A 44 11.50 -11.39 -1.38
N ALA A 45 10.89 -10.25 -1.09
CA ALA A 45 11.42 -8.94 -1.51
C ALA A 45 10.98 -7.85 -0.53
N GLN A 46 11.79 -6.81 -0.42
CA GLN A 46 11.46 -5.60 0.32
C GLN A 46 11.22 -4.49 -0.68
N LEU A 47 10.12 -3.78 -0.53
CA LEU A 47 9.76 -2.65 -1.38
C LEU A 47 9.67 -1.38 -0.56
N SER A 48 9.95 -0.25 -1.19
CA SER A 48 9.89 1.07 -0.56
C SER A 48 8.94 1.98 -1.32
N PHE A 49 8.25 2.85 -0.59
CA PHE A 49 7.42 3.91 -1.15
C PHE A 49 7.54 5.11 -0.20
N GLY A 50 8.30 6.15 -0.62
CA GLY A 50 8.63 7.23 0.29
C GLY A 50 9.33 6.70 1.53
N GLU A 51 8.81 7.02 2.70
CA GLU A 51 9.35 6.53 3.98
C GLU A 51 8.70 5.22 4.42
N GLY A 52 7.78 4.70 3.63
CA GLY A 52 7.11 3.44 3.93
C GLY A 52 7.84 2.25 3.32
N SER A 53 7.58 1.09 3.89
CA SER A 53 8.15 -0.17 3.41
C SER A 53 7.13 -1.27 3.51
N LEU A 54 7.28 -2.27 2.65
CA LEU A 54 6.54 -3.52 2.79
C LEU A 54 7.41 -4.69 2.33
N VAL A 55 7.00 -5.87 2.73
CA VAL A 55 7.68 -7.11 2.34
C VAL A 55 6.70 -7.96 1.56
N VAL A 56 7.16 -8.45 0.40
CA VAL A 56 6.43 -9.40 -0.43
C VAL A 56 6.96 -10.79 -0.11
N THR A 57 6.06 -11.70 0.28
CA THR A 57 6.43 -13.06 0.66
C THR A 57 5.74 -14.09 -0.21
N GLN A 58 6.28 -15.32 -0.21
CA GLN A 58 5.65 -16.44 -0.88
C GLN A 58 4.51 -16.97 -0.02
N ILE A 59 3.33 -17.14 -0.62
CA ILE A 59 2.20 -17.71 0.09
C ILE A 59 2.46 -19.20 0.38
N SER A 60 2.09 -19.63 1.60
CA SER A 60 2.18 -21.05 1.96
C SER A 60 1.05 -21.82 1.29
N ALA A 61 1.34 -23.06 0.90
CA ALA A 61 0.35 -23.93 0.28
C ALA A 61 -0.87 -24.09 1.19
N GLY A 62 -2.06 -23.90 0.63
CA GLY A 62 -3.32 -24.02 1.38
C GLY A 62 -3.73 -22.78 2.16
N SER A 63 -2.91 -21.75 2.20
CA SER A 63 -3.27 -20.49 2.82
C SER A 63 -4.10 -19.65 1.86
N ASN A 64 -5.13 -19.01 2.39
CA ASN A 64 -5.93 -18.04 1.68
C ASN A 64 -5.94 -16.76 2.49
N THR A 65 -4.96 -15.89 2.24
CA THR A 65 -4.81 -14.66 3.00
C THR A 65 -4.82 -13.47 2.06
N SER A 66 -5.76 -12.56 2.29
CA SER A 66 -5.77 -11.27 1.63
C SER A 66 -5.69 -10.19 2.71
N PHE A 67 -5.10 -9.06 2.36
CA PHE A 67 -4.91 -7.95 3.28
C PHE A 67 -5.40 -6.66 2.67
N SER A 68 -5.62 -5.67 3.52
CA SER A 68 -5.85 -4.29 3.09
C SER A 68 -4.68 -3.45 3.57
N VAL A 69 -4.17 -2.61 2.70
CA VAL A 69 -3.08 -1.70 3.03
C VAL A 69 -3.51 -0.30 2.63
N MET A 70 -3.30 0.67 3.51
CA MET A 70 -3.53 2.07 3.18
C MET A 70 -2.19 2.76 2.95
N VAL A 71 -2.11 3.51 1.87
CA VAL A 71 -0.91 4.26 1.50
C VAL A 71 -1.29 5.73 1.32
N ARG A 72 -0.61 6.62 2.04
CA ARG A 72 -0.84 8.05 1.87
C ARG A 72 -0.06 8.55 0.67
N VAL A 73 -0.72 9.30 -0.19
CA VAL A 73 -0.12 9.91 -1.37
C VAL A 73 -0.37 11.41 -1.38
N LYS A 74 0.44 12.16 -2.13
CA LYS A 74 0.33 13.61 -2.19
C LYS A 74 -0.61 14.09 -3.29
N GLU A 75 -0.70 13.35 -4.40
CA GLU A 75 -1.51 13.72 -5.57
C GLU A 75 -2.32 12.52 -6.01
N ILE A 76 -3.44 12.29 -5.33
CA ILE A 76 -4.24 11.07 -5.53
C ILE A 76 -4.88 11.01 -6.91
N ASP A 77 -5.30 12.14 -7.47
CA ASP A 77 -5.93 12.13 -8.79
C ASP A 77 -4.94 11.69 -9.87
N ARG A 78 -3.70 12.14 -9.77
CA ARG A 78 -2.63 11.71 -10.68
C ARG A 78 -2.30 10.24 -10.47
N HIS A 79 -2.23 9.81 -9.23
CA HIS A 79 -1.97 8.42 -8.87
C HIS A 79 -3.07 7.51 -9.45
N TYR A 80 -4.33 7.91 -9.29
CA TYR A 80 -5.47 7.18 -9.82
C TYR A 80 -5.38 7.03 -11.35
N GLU A 81 -5.06 8.11 -12.07
CA GLU A 81 -4.94 8.06 -13.53
C GLU A 81 -3.85 7.10 -13.98
N ARG A 82 -2.72 7.07 -13.29
CA ARG A 82 -1.63 6.13 -13.56
C ARG A 82 -2.09 4.68 -13.37
N VAL A 83 -2.74 4.40 -12.25
CA VAL A 83 -3.20 3.04 -11.91
C VAL A 83 -4.28 2.58 -12.87
N LYS A 84 -5.22 3.47 -13.21
CA LYS A 84 -6.28 3.21 -14.16
C LYS A 84 -5.72 2.88 -15.55
N ALA A 85 -4.67 3.59 -15.97
CA ALA A 85 -4.03 3.35 -17.26
C ALA A 85 -3.31 1.99 -17.32
N SER A 86 -3.00 1.39 -16.19
CA SER A 86 -2.37 0.07 -16.10
C SER A 86 -3.38 -1.08 -16.08
N ASP A 87 -4.64 -0.81 -16.36
CA ASP A 87 -5.74 -1.81 -16.35
C ASP A 87 -5.90 -2.51 -14.99
N ALA A 88 -5.55 -1.82 -13.91
CA ALA A 88 -5.73 -2.36 -12.56
C ALA A 88 -7.22 -2.43 -12.23
N GLN A 89 -7.57 -3.37 -11.36
CA GLN A 89 -8.95 -3.58 -10.93
C GLN A 89 -9.33 -2.55 -9.86
N ILE A 90 -9.93 -1.45 -10.28
CA ILE A 90 -10.43 -0.41 -9.38
C ILE A 90 -11.72 -0.90 -8.73
N THR A 91 -11.73 -1.02 -7.41
CA THR A 91 -12.94 -1.45 -6.67
C THR A 91 -13.76 -0.28 -6.17
N SER A 92 -13.13 0.88 -5.93
CA SER A 92 -13.83 2.11 -5.55
C SER A 92 -13.11 3.30 -6.16
N PRO A 93 -13.78 4.11 -7.00
CA PRO A 93 -13.16 5.30 -7.59
C PRO A 93 -12.92 6.38 -6.53
N PRO A 94 -12.12 7.42 -6.83
CA PRO A 94 -11.85 8.48 -5.86
C PRO A 94 -13.13 9.13 -5.34
N ALA A 95 -13.18 9.29 -4.02
CA ALA A 95 -14.30 9.94 -3.33
C ALA A 95 -13.77 10.67 -2.10
N ASP A 96 -14.46 11.72 -1.70
CA ASP A 96 -14.12 12.50 -0.53
C ASP A 96 -14.93 12.00 0.67
N TYR A 97 -14.25 11.85 1.81
CA TYR A 97 -14.85 11.32 3.03
C TYR A 97 -14.91 12.37 4.13
N PRO A 98 -15.84 12.24 5.09
CA PRO A 98 -16.04 13.23 6.14
C PRO A 98 -14.84 13.49 7.02
N TYR A 99 -13.91 12.55 7.09
CA TYR A 99 -12.70 12.71 7.92
C TYR A 99 -11.56 13.42 7.19
N GLY A 100 -11.83 14.09 6.06
CA GLY A 100 -10.86 14.96 5.41
C GLY A 100 -9.90 14.26 4.46
N GLU A 101 -10.31 13.09 3.95
CA GLU A 101 -9.48 12.32 3.03
C GLU A 101 -10.21 12.08 1.71
N ARG A 102 -9.45 12.11 0.62
CA ARG A 102 -9.89 11.60 -0.68
C ARG A 102 -9.22 10.26 -0.88
N GLN A 103 -10.01 9.23 -1.17
CA GLN A 103 -9.50 7.86 -1.25
C GLN A 103 -10.04 7.12 -2.47
N TYR A 104 -9.26 6.18 -2.99
CA TYR A 104 -9.75 5.17 -3.92
C TYR A 104 -9.12 3.83 -3.55
N THR A 105 -9.77 2.74 -3.98
CA THR A 105 -9.32 1.39 -3.64
C THR A 105 -9.15 0.57 -4.90
N VAL A 106 -8.08 -0.22 -4.94
CA VAL A 106 -7.74 -1.09 -6.05
C VAL A 106 -7.30 -2.44 -5.51
N GLN A 107 -7.66 -3.51 -6.24
CA GLN A 107 -7.27 -4.87 -5.89
C GLN A 107 -6.08 -5.29 -6.74
N ASP A 108 -5.08 -5.91 -6.11
CA ASP A 108 -3.90 -6.38 -6.81
C ASP A 108 -4.06 -7.84 -7.27
N PRO A 109 -3.09 -8.38 -8.04
CA PRO A 109 -3.18 -9.77 -8.53
C PRO A 109 -3.27 -10.83 -7.43
N GLY A 110 -2.83 -10.52 -6.22
CA GLY A 110 -2.93 -11.43 -5.08
C GLY A 110 -4.24 -11.37 -4.34
N GLY A 111 -5.15 -10.48 -4.75
CA GLY A 111 -6.43 -10.29 -4.09
C GLY A 111 -6.38 -9.33 -2.91
N HIS A 112 -5.25 -8.68 -2.67
CA HIS A 112 -5.12 -7.70 -1.59
C HIS A 112 -5.70 -6.37 -2.02
N ARG A 113 -6.33 -5.65 -1.09
CA ARG A 113 -6.89 -4.32 -1.36
C ARG A 113 -5.94 -3.24 -0.90
N TRP A 114 -5.74 -2.27 -1.79
CA TRP A 114 -4.90 -1.12 -1.54
C TRP A 114 -5.76 0.12 -1.59
N THR A 115 -5.80 0.86 -0.48
CA THR A 115 -6.50 2.14 -0.42
C THR A 115 -5.46 3.25 -0.45
N PHE A 116 -5.53 4.08 -1.48
CA PHE A 116 -4.69 5.28 -1.56
C PHE A 116 -5.47 6.45 -1.02
N SER A 117 -4.81 7.29 -0.22
CA SER A 117 -5.47 8.32 0.56
C SER A 117 -4.67 9.61 0.55
N GLN A 118 -5.34 10.71 0.22
CA GLN A 118 -4.76 12.05 0.29
C GLN A 118 -5.54 12.89 1.28
N THR A 119 -4.83 13.54 2.19
CA THR A 119 -5.46 14.52 3.09
C THR A 119 -5.84 15.76 2.30
N ILE A 120 -7.13 16.10 2.31
CA ILE A 120 -7.65 17.29 1.62
C ILE A 120 -8.15 18.36 2.60
N ALA A 121 -8.31 18.03 3.86
CA ALA A 121 -8.74 18.99 4.89
C ALA A 121 -8.34 18.47 6.26
N ASP A 122 -8.13 19.39 7.20
CA ASP A 122 -7.94 19.06 8.61
C ASP A 122 -9.30 19.05 9.29
N ILE A 123 -9.76 17.89 9.70
CA ILE A 123 -11.08 17.71 10.29
C ILE A 123 -10.94 17.31 11.77
N ASP A 124 -11.68 18.00 12.65
CA ASP A 124 -11.74 17.61 14.05
C ASP A 124 -12.35 16.21 14.15
N PRO A 125 -11.61 15.23 14.72
CA PRO A 125 -12.13 13.85 14.81
C PRO A 125 -13.47 13.72 15.52
N LYS A 126 -13.82 14.66 16.39
CA LYS A 126 -15.11 14.64 17.09
C LYS A 126 -16.29 14.72 16.13
N THR A 127 -16.11 15.36 14.97
CA THR A 127 -17.20 15.54 14.00
C THR A 127 -17.64 14.23 13.34
N TRP A 128 -16.81 13.19 13.38
CA TRP A 128 -17.15 11.89 12.81
C TRP A 128 -16.98 10.75 13.83
N GLY A 129 -17.00 11.09 15.13
CA GLY A 129 -17.04 10.11 16.22
C GLY A 129 -15.70 9.67 16.78
N GLY A 130 -14.62 10.32 16.38
CA GLY A 130 -13.29 10.01 16.87
C GLY A 130 -12.96 10.70 18.18
N ILE A 131 -12.02 10.12 18.91
CA ILE A 131 -11.44 10.71 20.12
C ILE A 131 -9.93 10.77 19.94
N LEU A 132 -9.38 11.98 19.95
CA LEU A 132 -7.95 12.19 19.78
C LEU A 132 -7.27 12.22 21.15
N PHE A 133 -6.24 11.40 21.35
CA PHE A 133 -5.52 11.28 22.62
C PHE A 133 -4.24 12.12 22.65
N GLU A 134 -3.82 12.65 21.50
CA GLU A 134 -2.64 13.50 21.40
C GLU A 134 -2.87 14.59 20.34
N ASP A 135 -2.10 15.64 20.40
CA ASP A 135 -2.23 16.78 19.48
C ASP A 135 -1.60 16.53 18.11
#